data_a41f4cdfca2f365ee4d5a457bc117901
#
_entry.id   a41f4cdfca2f365ee4d5a457bc117901
#
_cell.length_a   1.000
_cell.length_b   1.000
_cell.length_c   1.000
_cell.angle_alpha   90.00
_cell.angle_beta   90.00
_cell.angle_gamma   90.00
#
_symmetry.space_group_name_H-M   'P 1'
#
loop_
_entity.id
_entity.type
_entity.pdbx_description
1 polymer ?
#
loop_
_entity_poly.entity_id
_entity_poly.type
_entity_poly.pdbx_seq_one_letter_code
_entity_poly.pdbx_strand_id
1 'polypeptide(L)'
;VQTRINGIVATSTEVAALLPKEIVRIEFIENPGERYGDSSLGAVVDIIVRRRETGGLVNIQATNAPHMLFSEDNVVAKFNHNKSQWGLFYNLSARNFKKTYTDIDETYVLENKTIHRVQEGLHDQNKHFTHNIDLSYNLTEQDKYVFNVVFRNSVYDAPCLNQSNKLYDAADADNYIFSRLKNKQSSYTPSLDLYYQRTLPKNQMLTMSVTGTLMHTDNNRLYHEYTPQAEDLAMIETDVTGNKRSIIGEAIYDKRFKFLVFSAGLRHYQMYARNEYAGSSPVVSEMNQAKTAAFAEVQGNIRKVSYGVSAGLTRSYFKEGGEEHTYYTFTPTVRLNFSPHKNGNINYRFNVEPKIPSLSALTNVEQAIDTIQIVRGNPALETYSVFNNTLNYSYMKKKFVFMLNVTHGYHKNIIMESVFAEGDKLVSMNENQRSAQFLRFGPSFTFRGLNIGSLKNFLTLSIDGGFTRYWSNGNTYTHTYNDFYYNLGAVFNYKQFSLLGQFSKRANELMGETIYKGENQAAVLATYTHKRLQLGAGMMFPFTNNYKTGKERVSKVAPYTSWSHAKEIGQMAVIKLSYNFEFGKRYKSSGRRINNSDNESGILNIDK
;
A
#
# COMPACT_ATOMS: atom_id res chain seq x y z
N VAL A 1 -2.53 -4.94 -9.93
CA VAL A 1 -3.07 -4.40 -11.21
C VAL A 1 -2.92 -2.90 -11.18
N GLN A 2 -2.35 -2.32 -12.24
CA GLN A 2 -2.26 -0.86 -12.40
C GLN A 2 -3.37 -0.41 -13.34
N THR A 3 -4.20 0.54 -12.91
CA THR A 3 -5.22 1.13 -13.77
C THR A 3 -4.69 2.39 -14.43
N ARG A 4 -5.03 2.57 -15.70
CA ARG A 4 -4.63 3.73 -16.53
C ARG A 4 -5.84 4.30 -17.26
N ILE A 5 -5.75 5.59 -17.56
CA ILE A 5 -6.68 6.27 -18.46
C ILE A 5 -5.86 6.87 -19.59
N ASN A 6 -6.09 6.38 -20.83
CA ASN A 6 -5.33 6.79 -22.02
C ASN A 6 -3.80 6.66 -21.82
N GLY A 7 -3.33 5.58 -21.18
CA GLY A 7 -1.93 5.31 -20.92
C GLY A 7 -1.34 5.99 -19.67
N ILE A 8 -2.06 6.89 -18.99
CA ILE A 8 -1.65 7.55 -17.74
C ILE A 8 -2.13 6.73 -16.55
N VAL A 9 -1.27 6.47 -15.58
CA VAL A 9 -1.68 5.82 -14.31
C VAL A 9 -2.75 6.67 -13.65
N ALA A 10 -3.86 6.05 -13.31
CA ALA A 10 -5.03 6.71 -12.75
C ALA A 10 -5.33 6.19 -11.34
N THR A 11 -5.77 7.08 -10.48
CA THR A 11 -6.31 6.74 -9.16
C THR A 11 -7.68 6.08 -9.29
N SER A 12 -8.09 5.35 -8.25
CA SER A 12 -9.45 4.77 -8.20
C SER A 12 -10.54 5.83 -8.33
N THR A 13 -10.32 7.02 -7.79
CA THR A 13 -11.24 8.17 -7.87
C THR A 13 -11.32 8.71 -9.30
N GLU A 14 -10.19 8.82 -10.02
CA GLU A 14 -10.20 9.23 -11.43
C GLU A 14 -10.94 8.23 -12.31
N VAL A 15 -10.80 6.94 -12.03
CA VAL A 15 -11.54 5.87 -12.72
C VAL A 15 -13.03 5.94 -12.41
N ALA A 16 -13.40 6.14 -11.14
CA ALA A 16 -14.79 6.28 -10.70
C ALA A 16 -15.47 7.54 -11.29
N ALA A 17 -14.69 8.57 -11.62
CA ALA A 17 -15.17 9.78 -12.30
C ALA A 17 -15.48 9.59 -13.79
N LEU A 18 -15.08 8.46 -14.39
CA LEU A 18 -15.33 8.18 -15.81
C LEU A 18 -16.80 7.82 -16.05
N LEU A 19 -17.36 8.38 -17.10
CA LEU A 19 -18.67 7.97 -17.56
C LEU A 19 -18.56 6.80 -18.56
N PRO A 20 -19.41 5.78 -18.45
CA PRO A 20 -19.39 4.64 -19.38
C PRO A 20 -19.45 5.04 -20.87
N LYS A 21 -20.18 6.10 -21.19
CA LYS A 21 -20.31 6.64 -22.56
C LYS A 21 -19.02 7.29 -23.12
N GLU A 22 -18.04 7.58 -22.26
CA GLU A 22 -16.74 8.15 -22.65
C GLU A 22 -15.73 7.07 -22.96
N ILE A 23 -15.93 5.87 -22.43
CA ILE A 23 -15.03 4.75 -22.63
C ILE A 23 -15.17 4.26 -24.08
N VAL A 24 -14.08 4.32 -24.83
CA VAL A 24 -14.01 3.80 -26.21
C VAL A 24 -13.75 2.29 -26.18
N ARG A 25 -12.80 1.88 -25.35
CA ARG A 25 -12.40 0.50 -25.11
C ARG A 25 -11.59 0.40 -23.81
N ILE A 26 -11.49 -0.80 -23.29
CA ILE A 26 -10.60 -1.13 -22.19
C ILE A 26 -9.53 -2.07 -22.75
N GLU A 27 -8.27 -1.68 -22.63
CA GLU A 27 -7.12 -2.51 -22.98
C GLU A 27 -6.62 -3.20 -21.73
N PHE A 28 -6.71 -4.52 -21.71
CA PHE A 28 -6.19 -5.33 -20.64
C PHE A 28 -4.85 -5.91 -21.08
N ILE A 29 -3.78 -5.45 -20.44
CA ILE A 29 -2.40 -5.87 -20.71
C ILE A 29 -2.01 -6.84 -19.61
N GLU A 30 -2.10 -8.12 -19.91
CA GLU A 30 -1.63 -9.17 -19.03
C GLU A 30 -0.11 -9.25 -19.12
N ASN A 31 0.55 -9.43 -17.98
CA ASN A 31 2.01 -9.47 -17.89
C ASN A 31 2.69 -8.26 -18.56
N PRO A 32 2.42 -7.03 -18.05
CA PRO A 32 3.01 -5.82 -18.60
C PRO A 32 4.54 -5.88 -18.53
N GLY A 33 5.21 -5.38 -19.58
CA GLY A 33 6.66 -5.30 -19.66
C GLY A 33 7.26 -4.32 -18.64
N GLU A 34 8.57 -4.36 -18.46
CA GLU A 34 9.33 -3.47 -17.57
C GLU A 34 9.07 -1.98 -17.85
N ARG A 35 8.69 -1.63 -19.08
CA ARG A 35 8.29 -0.26 -19.47
C ARG A 35 7.10 0.29 -18.68
N TYR A 36 6.34 -0.55 -17.99
CA TYR A 36 5.23 -0.11 -17.14
C TYR A 36 5.67 0.22 -15.70
N GLY A 37 6.95 0.12 -15.41
CA GLY A 37 7.64 0.71 -14.26
C GLY A 37 7.84 -0.22 -13.07
N ASP A 38 6.95 -1.16 -12.81
CA ASP A 38 7.05 -2.05 -11.65
C ASP A 38 7.09 -3.51 -12.10
N SER A 39 8.20 -4.18 -11.79
CA SER A 39 8.34 -5.61 -12.08
C SER A 39 7.33 -6.49 -11.34
N SER A 40 6.69 -5.97 -10.29
CA SER A 40 5.64 -6.68 -9.53
C SER A 40 4.24 -6.58 -10.15
N LEU A 41 4.04 -5.75 -11.19
CA LEU A 41 2.73 -5.56 -11.83
C LEU A 41 2.25 -6.82 -12.56
N GLY A 42 1.20 -7.44 -12.05
CA GLY A 42 0.56 -8.60 -12.68
C GLY A 42 -0.27 -8.26 -13.92
N ALA A 43 -0.84 -7.06 -14.01
CA ALA A 43 -1.62 -6.59 -15.15
C ALA A 43 -1.72 -5.05 -15.19
N VAL A 44 -1.96 -4.52 -16.38
CA VAL A 44 -2.34 -3.11 -16.60
C VAL A 44 -3.71 -3.08 -17.27
N VAL A 45 -4.62 -2.29 -16.72
CA VAL A 45 -5.93 -1.98 -17.30
C VAL A 45 -5.87 -0.55 -17.82
N ASP A 46 -5.81 -0.37 -19.14
CA ASP A 46 -5.83 0.96 -19.74
C ASP A 46 -7.22 1.27 -20.30
N ILE A 47 -7.89 2.23 -19.70
CA ILE A 47 -9.21 2.69 -20.08
C ILE A 47 -9.05 3.79 -21.13
N ILE A 48 -9.28 3.47 -22.38
CA ILE A 48 -9.21 4.43 -23.48
C ILE A 48 -10.51 5.20 -23.54
N VAL A 49 -10.43 6.49 -23.25
CA VAL A 49 -11.59 7.39 -23.25
C VAL A 49 -11.48 8.42 -24.37
N ARG A 50 -12.62 8.93 -24.82
CA ARG A 50 -12.69 10.08 -25.72
C ARG A 50 -12.31 11.33 -24.97
N ARG A 51 -11.33 12.06 -25.47
CA ARG A 51 -10.95 13.37 -24.96
C ARG A 51 -11.80 14.46 -25.61
N ARG A 52 -12.09 15.52 -24.88
CA ARG A 52 -12.74 16.71 -25.43
C ARG A 52 -11.69 17.64 -26.02
N GLU A 53 -11.95 18.16 -27.21
CA GLU A 53 -11.08 19.15 -27.87
C GLU A 53 -10.99 20.43 -27.03
N THR A 54 -12.14 20.93 -26.59
CA THR A 54 -12.25 21.99 -25.59
C THR A 54 -13.40 21.63 -24.65
N GLY A 55 -13.11 21.63 -23.37
CA GLY A 55 -14.09 21.26 -22.34
C GLY A 55 -13.47 20.56 -21.16
N GLY A 56 -14.30 20.09 -20.24
CA GLY A 56 -13.79 19.48 -19.02
C GLY A 56 -14.80 18.67 -18.28
N LEU A 57 -14.37 18.19 -17.13
CA LEU A 57 -15.21 17.54 -16.14
C LEU A 57 -14.82 18.00 -14.73
N VAL A 58 -15.81 18.03 -13.85
CA VAL A 58 -15.61 18.12 -12.40
C VAL A 58 -16.38 16.95 -11.77
N ASN A 59 -15.71 16.17 -10.97
CA ASN A 59 -16.31 15.11 -10.15
C ASN A 59 -16.07 15.42 -8.68
N ILE A 60 -17.10 15.39 -7.89
CA ILE A 60 -17.07 15.53 -6.43
C ILE A 60 -17.62 14.25 -5.84
N GLN A 61 -16.90 13.66 -4.90
CA GLN A 61 -17.34 12.50 -4.14
C GLN A 61 -17.11 12.77 -2.67
N ALA A 62 -18.10 12.48 -1.84
CA ALA A 62 -18.02 12.57 -0.39
C ALA A 62 -18.59 11.29 0.23
N THR A 63 -17.87 10.73 1.19
CA THR A 63 -18.34 9.60 2.00
C THR A 63 -18.06 9.91 3.45
N ASN A 64 -19.13 10.13 4.21
CA ASN A 64 -19.05 10.65 5.57
C ASN A 64 -19.91 9.82 6.53
N ALA A 65 -19.48 9.69 7.79
CA ALA A 65 -20.30 9.13 8.85
C ALA A 65 -21.00 10.27 9.62
N PRO A 66 -22.34 10.25 9.77
CA PRO A 66 -23.07 11.36 10.40
C PRO A 66 -22.87 11.45 11.93
N HIS A 67 -22.41 10.39 12.58
CA HIS A 67 -22.31 10.29 14.04
C HIS A 67 -20.90 10.46 14.60
N MET A 68 -19.88 10.58 13.71
CA MET A 68 -18.50 10.80 14.08
C MET A 68 -17.74 11.47 12.93
N LEU A 69 -16.54 11.98 13.21
CA LEU A 69 -15.67 12.47 12.14
C LEU A 69 -15.01 11.27 11.43
N PHE A 70 -15.64 10.85 10.37
CA PHE A 70 -15.12 9.96 9.35
C PHE A 70 -15.45 10.58 8.00
N SER A 71 -14.45 10.99 7.25
CA SER A 71 -14.60 11.66 5.96
C SER A 71 -13.61 11.06 4.96
N GLU A 72 -14.12 10.73 3.76
CA GLU A 72 -13.36 10.38 2.57
C GLU A 72 -13.92 11.20 1.41
N ASP A 73 -13.35 12.38 1.19
CA ASP A 73 -13.86 13.34 0.23
C ASP A 73 -12.85 13.56 -0.90
N ASN A 74 -13.35 13.58 -2.13
CA ASN A 74 -12.51 13.71 -3.31
C ASN A 74 -13.09 14.73 -4.28
N VAL A 75 -12.21 15.52 -4.88
CA VAL A 75 -12.53 16.42 -5.99
C VAL A 75 -11.56 16.15 -7.14
N VAL A 76 -12.10 15.90 -8.31
CA VAL A 76 -11.33 15.79 -9.55
C VAL A 76 -11.84 16.84 -10.53
N ALA A 77 -10.98 17.72 -11.00
CA ALA A 77 -11.31 18.66 -12.08
C ALA A 77 -10.32 18.48 -13.23
N LYS A 78 -10.81 18.38 -14.46
CA LYS A 78 -9.99 18.31 -15.67
C LYS A 78 -10.51 19.29 -16.71
N PHE A 79 -9.61 20.07 -17.30
CA PHE A 79 -9.91 20.97 -18.39
C PHE A 79 -8.99 20.69 -19.57
N ASN A 80 -9.57 20.57 -20.75
CA ASN A 80 -8.86 20.30 -22.00
C ASN A 80 -9.00 21.51 -22.94
N HIS A 81 -7.91 21.89 -23.56
CA HIS A 81 -7.91 22.83 -24.68
C HIS A 81 -6.88 22.36 -25.71
N ASN A 82 -7.35 21.99 -26.91
CA ASN A 82 -6.52 21.41 -27.97
C ASN A 82 -5.63 20.25 -27.48
N LYS A 83 -4.30 20.41 -27.56
CA LYS A 83 -3.31 19.41 -27.14
C LYS A 83 -3.05 19.41 -25.66
N SER A 84 -3.54 20.42 -24.93
CA SER A 84 -3.27 20.64 -23.50
C SER A 84 -4.40 20.14 -22.62
N GLN A 85 -4.05 19.58 -21.46
CA GLN A 85 -4.98 19.24 -20.40
C GLN A 85 -4.40 19.68 -19.06
N TRP A 86 -5.19 20.37 -18.26
CA TRP A 86 -4.94 20.68 -16.86
C TRP A 86 -5.79 19.78 -15.99
N GLY A 87 -5.24 19.35 -14.88
CA GLY A 87 -5.93 18.52 -13.91
C GLY A 87 -5.67 18.99 -12.48
N LEU A 88 -6.70 18.92 -11.66
CA LEU A 88 -6.67 19.02 -10.22
C LEU A 88 -7.25 17.74 -9.63
N PHE A 89 -6.55 17.14 -8.70
CA PHE A 89 -7.05 16.12 -7.81
C PHE A 89 -6.84 16.60 -6.37
N TYR A 90 -7.86 16.51 -5.55
CA TYR A 90 -7.80 16.75 -4.12
C TYR A 90 -8.52 15.62 -3.38
N ASN A 91 -7.88 15.11 -2.34
CA ASN A 91 -8.46 14.13 -1.43
C ASN A 91 -8.29 14.60 0.01
N LEU A 92 -9.35 14.50 0.77
CA LEU A 92 -9.38 14.66 2.22
C LEU A 92 -9.79 13.33 2.86
N SER A 93 -8.95 12.82 3.75
CA SER A 93 -9.29 11.75 4.69
C SER A 93 -9.21 12.31 6.10
N ALA A 94 -10.30 12.25 6.86
CA ALA A 94 -10.36 12.77 8.22
C ALA A 94 -10.95 11.73 9.16
N ARG A 95 -10.32 11.53 10.31
CA ARG A 95 -10.74 10.59 11.35
C ARG A 95 -10.66 11.24 12.72
N ASN A 96 -11.62 10.96 13.57
CA ASN A 96 -11.56 11.26 15.00
C ASN A 96 -12.37 10.22 15.77
N PHE A 97 -11.68 9.23 16.29
CA PHE A 97 -12.22 8.19 17.14
C PHE A 97 -11.90 8.53 18.59
N LYS A 98 -12.91 8.52 19.46
CA LYS A 98 -12.81 8.87 20.89
C LYS A 98 -12.82 7.66 21.80
N LYS A 99 -13.04 6.46 21.24
CA LYS A 99 -13.18 5.20 21.98
C LYS A 99 -12.28 4.13 21.37
N THR A 100 -11.02 4.52 21.09
CA THR A 100 -9.96 3.56 20.75
C THR A 100 -9.28 3.07 22.02
N TYR A 101 -8.85 1.81 22.03
CA TYR A 101 -8.05 1.25 23.10
C TYR A 101 -7.31 0.01 22.59
N THR A 102 -6.23 -0.39 23.28
CA THR A 102 -5.44 -1.56 22.93
C THR A 102 -5.19 -2.41 24.16
N ASP A 103 -5.65 -3.66 24.13
CA ASP A 103 -5.38 -4.67 25.13
C ASP A 103 -4.13 -5.45 24.73
N ILE A 104 -3.19 -5.65 25.66
CA ILE A 104 -1.96 -6.40 25.42
C ILE A 104 -1.74 -7.37 26.58
N ASP A 105 -1.52 -8.63 26.25
CA ASP A 105 -1.06 -9.67 27.15
C ASP A 105 0.32 -10.11 26.68
N GLU A 106 1.36 -9.91 27.50
CA GLU A 106 2.74 -10.07 27.09
C GLU A 106 3.62 -10.67 28.19
N THR A 107 4.55 -11.53 27.78
CA THR A 107 5.53 -12.11 28.68
C THR A 107 6.94 -11.72 28.21
N TYR A 108 7.79 -11.34 29.14
CA TYR A 108 9.20 -11.04 28.92
C TYR A 108 10.07 -12.03 29.65
N VAL A 109 10.83 -12.82 28.91
CA VAL A 109 11.85 -13.72 29.47
C VAL A 109 13.18 -12.97 29.41
N LEU A 110 13.49 -12.27 30.50
CA LEU A 110 14.73 -11.54 30.69
C LEU A 110 15.82 -12.48 31.26
N GLU A 111 17.08 -12.02 31.30
CA GLU A 111 18.19 -12.87 31.75
C GLU A 111 18.00 -13.42 33.18
N ASN A 112 17.44 -12.63 34.09
CA ASN A 112 17.34 -12.97 35.52
C ASN A 112 15.90 -13.14 36.01
N LYS A 113 14.89 -12.84 35.20
CA LYS A 113 13.47 -12.89 35.62
C LYS A 113 12.54 -13.05 34.44
N THR A 114 11.37 -13.57 34.69
CA THR A 114 10.23 -13.56 33.75
C THR A 114 9.16 -12.62 34.29
N ILE A 115 8.65 -11.73 33.43
CA ILE A 115 7.57 -10.79 33.76
C ILE A 115 6.38 -11.14 32.89
N HIS A 116 5.21 -11.34 33.49
CA HIS A 116 3.95 -11.49 32.76
C HIS A 116 3.10 -10.23 32.95
N ARG A 117 3.15 -9.32 32.00
CA ARG A 117 2.49 -8.01 32.05
C ARG A 117 1.19 -8.00 31.25
N VAL A 118 0.12 -7.58 31.89
CA VAL A 118 -1.16 -7.30 31.25
C VAL A 118 -1.35 -5.79 31.14
N GLN A 119 -1.72 -5.34 29.95
CA GLN A 119 -2.10 -3.96 29.67
C GLN A 119 -3.58 -3.93 29.26
N GLU A 120 -4.43 -3.50 30.17
CA GLU A 120 -5.86 -3.30 29.92
C GLU A 120 -6.10 -1.91 29.35
N GLY A 121 -6.58 -1.85 28.11
CA GLY A 121 -6.74 -0.59 27.37
C GLY A 121 -7.87 0.29 27.90
N LEU A 122 -7.57 1.55 28.11
CA LEU A 122 -8.55 2.58 28.46
C LEU A 122 -8.95 3.35 27.20
N HIS A 123 -10.20 3.82 27.15
CA HIS A 123 -10.69 4.59 26.01
C HIS A 123 -9.89 5.88 25.83
N ASP A 124 -9.36 6.08 24.64
CA ASP A 124 -8.57 7.26 24.28
C ASP A 124 -8.96 7.79 22.89
N GLN A 125 -8.38 8.95 22.53
CA GLN A 125 -8.67 9.62 21.28
C GLN A 125 -7.57 9.35 20.25
N ASN A 126 -8.04 9.03 19.03
CA ASN A 126 -7.21 8.95 17.83
C ASN A 126 -7.78 9.87 16.77
N LYS A 127 -7.02 10.93 16.42
CA LYS A 127 -7.45 11.96 15.48
C LYS A 127 -6.35 12.24 14.47
N HIS A 128 -6.70 12.13 13.18
CA HIS A 128 -5.77 12.45 12.10
C HIS A 128 -6.48 12.94 10.84
N PHE A 129 -5.73 13.68 10.03
CA PHE A 129 -6.13 14.22 8.74
C PHE A 129 -5.07 13.91 7.70
N THR A 130 -5.51 13.64 6.49
CA THR A 130 -4.62 13.54 5.32
C THR A 130 -5.20 14.37 4.19
N HIS A 131 -4.40 15.29 3.66
CA HIS A 131 -4.73 16.08 2.49
C HIS A 131 -3.77 15.71 1.38
N ASN A 132 -4.30 15.30 0.24
CA ASN A 132 -3.52 15.05 -0.96
C ASN A 132 -3.98 15.99 -2.06
N ILE A 133 -3.05 16.72 -2.67
CA ILE A 133 -3.31 17.60 -3.80
C ILE A 133 -2.38 17.23 -4.95
N ASP A 134 -2.95 16.99 -6.15
CA ASP A 134 -2.18 16.83 -7.37
C ASP A 134 -2.62 17.90 -8.39
N LEU A 135 -1.66 18.65 -8.90
CA LEU A 135 -1.84 19.57 -10.02
C LEU A 135 -1.11 18.98 -11.22
N SER A 136 -1.80 18.81 -12.33
CA SER A 136 -1.23 18.17 -13.51
C SER A 136 -1.40 19.00 -14.75
N TYR A 137 -0.36 19.01 -15.58
CA TYR A 137 -0.40 19.52 -16.94
C TYR A 137 0.04 18.42 -17.90
N ASN A 138 -0.72 18.22 -18.96
CA ASN A 138 -0.44 17.20 -19.97
C ASN A 138 -0.53 17.84 -21.36
N LEU A 139 0.54 17.73 -22.14
CA LEU A 139 0.62 18.15 -23.53
C LEU A 139 0.85 16.91 -24.40
N THR A 140 -0.10 16.59 -25.28
CA THR A 140 -0.04 15.37 -26.10
C THR A 140 -0.31 15.67 -27.55
N GLU A 141 0.57 15.20 -28.43
CA GLU A 141 0.32 15.09 -29.87
C GLU A 141 0.34 13.60 -30.23
N GLN A 142 -0.78 13.12 -30.74
CA GLN A 142 -0.95 11.70 -31.07
C GLN A 142 0.18 11.23 -32.00
N ASP A 143 0.75 10.03 -31.67
CA ASP A 143 1.82 9.36 -32.42
C ASP A 143 3.15 10.13 -32.50
N LYS A 144 3.29 11.27 -31.82
CA LYS A 144 4.51 12.06 -31.80
C LYS A 144 5.16 12.15 -30.43
N TYR A 145 4.45 12.74 -29.47
CA TYR A 145 4.97 12.93 -28.11
C TYR A 145 3.88 13.03 -27.05
N VAL A 146 4.28 12.72 -25.82
CA VAL A 146 3.53 13.01 -24.59
C VAL A 146 4.49 13.72 -23.64
N PHE A 147 4.08 14.88 -23.13
CA PHE A 147 4.75 15.58 -22.05
C PHE A 147 3.77 15.76 -20.91
N ASN A 148 4.18 15.37 -19.70
CA ASN A 148 3.35 15.46 -18.51
C ASN A 148 4.17 16.03 -17.35
N VAL A 149 3.58 16.97 -16.63
CA VAL A 149 4.11 17.53 -15.38
C VAL A 149 3.06 17.32 -14.31
N VAL A 150 3.47 16.82 -13.15
CA VAL A 150 2.57 16.68 -11.99
C VAL A 150 3.29 17.20 -10.76
N PHE A 151 2.71 18.21 -10.13
CA PHE A 151 3.05 18.59 -8.79
C PHE A 151 2.10 17.86 -7.84
N ARG A 152 2.64 17.24 -6.78
CA ARG A 152 1.89 16.60 -5.71
C ARG A 152 2.35 17.14 -4.37
N ASN A 153 1.41 17.23 -3.44
CA ASN A 153 1.74 17.42 -2.04
C ASN A 153 0.81 16.57 -1.18
N SER A 154 1.40 15.77 -0.29
CA SER A 154 0.68 15.04 0.74
C SER A 154 0.99 15.70 2.07
N VAL A 155 -0.06 16.08 2.81
CA VAL A 155 0.03 16.62 4.16
C VAL A 155 -0.69 15.67 5.09
N TYR A 156 0.01 15.17 6.08
CA TYR A 156 -0.53 14.38 7.17
C TYR A 156 -0.43 15.16 8.47
N ASP A 157 -1.51 15.21 9.24
CA ASP A 157 -1.57 15.83 10.55
C ASP A 157 -2.35 14.93 11.51
N ALA A 158 -1.68 14.44 12.53
CA ALA A 158 -2.24 13.62 13.59
C ALA A 158 -1.97 14.29 14.95
N PRO A 159 -2.80 15.28 15.35
CA PRO A 159 -2.61 16.00 16.60
C PRO A 159 -2.83 15.13 17.85
N CYS A 160 -3.39 13.94 17.69
CA CYS A 160 -3.74 13.09 18.81
C CYS A 160 -3.79 11.61 18.37
N LEU A 161 -2.76 10.85 18.72
CA LEU A 161 -2.68 9.40 18.62
C LEU A 161 -2.37 8.85 20.02
N ASN A 162 -3.35 8.91 20.92
CA ASN A 162 -3.14 8.58 22.32
C ASN A 162 -3.48 7.14 22.62
N GLN A 163 -2.81 6.58 23.62
CA GLN A 163 -3.10 5.28 24.21
C GLN A 163 -2.87 5.34 25.71
N SER A 164 -3.86 4.93 26.48
CA SER A 164 -3.78 4.82 27.94
C SER A 164 -4.13 3.40 28.37
N ASN A 165 -3.39 2.85 29.33
CA ASN A 165 -3.60 1.50 29.82
C ASN A 165 -3.49 1.42 31.35
N LYS A 166 -4.19 0.47 31.95
CA LYS A 166 -3.92 -0.06 33.27
C LYS A 166 -2.93 -1.22 33.11
N LEU A 167 -1.78 -1.16 33.81
CA LEU A 167 -0.70 -2.13 33.74
C LEU A 167 -0.59 -2.88 35.05
N TYR A 168 -0.51 -4.20 34.98
CA TYR A 168 -0.32 -5.05 36.17
C TYR A 168 0.39 -6.37 35.82
N ASP A 169 0.99 -6.99 36.83
CA ASP A 169 1.45 -8.37 36.70
C ASP A 169 0.25 -9.33 36.71
N ALA A 170 0.21 -10.29 35.80
CA ALA A 170 -0.90 -11.24 35.70
C ALA A 170 -1.14 -12.05 37.01
N ALA A 171 -0.10 -12.19 37.85
CA ALA A 171 -0.20 -12.85 39.16
C ALA A 171 -0.75 -11.93 40.28
N ASP A 172 -0.76 -10.59 40.07
CA ASP A 172 -1.17 -9.59 41.08
C ASP A 172 -1.89 -8.42 40.42
N ALA A 173 -3.13 -8.61 39.99
CA ALA A 173 -3.93 -7.63 39.32
C ALA A 173 -4.41 -6.46 40.21
N ASP A 174 -4.33 -6.59 41.52
CA ASP A 174 -4.71 -5.55 42.48
C ASP A 174 -3.62 -4.47 42.61
N ASN A 175 -2.35 -4.87 42.38
CA ASN A 175 -1.22 -3.97 42.37
C ASN A 175 -0.93 -3.48 40.93
N TYR A 176 -1.52 -2.36 40.55
CA TYR A 176 -1.44 -1.82 39.20
C TYR A 176 -0.93 -0.38 39.13
N ILE A 177 -0.42 -0.02 37.99
CA ILE A 177 -0.06 1.33 37.62
C ILE A 177 -0.80 1.74 36.34
N PHE A 178 -0.73 2.99 35.98
CA PHE A 178 -1.22 3.50 34.69
C PHE A 178 -0.06 3.82 33.77
N SER A 179 -0.27 3.58 32.47
CA SER A 179 0.58 4.17 31.42
C SER A 179 -0.23 5.07 30.52
N ARG A 180 0.41 6.11 30.01
CA ARG A 180 -0.16 7.00 29.01
C ARG A 180 0.85 7.35 27.94
N LEU A 181 0.53 7.01 26.71
CA LEU A 181 1.24 7.43 25.52
C LEU A 181 0.47 8.60 24.88
N LYS A 182 1.13 9.74 24.72
CA LYS A 182 0.67 10.86 23.88
C LYS A 182 1.58 10.90 22.67
N ASN A 183 1.01 10.84 21.48
CA ASN A 183 1.77 10.91 20.24
C ASN A 183 1.11 11.92 19.29
N LYS A 184 1.95 12.79 18.70
CA LYS A 184 1.58 13.76 17.69
C LYS A 184 2.51 13.58 16.50
N GLN A 185 1.95 13.56 15.31
CA GLN A 185 2.72 13.39 14.08
C GLN A 185 2.24 14.38 13.03
N SER A 186 3.16 14.98 12.31
CA SER A 186 2.85 15.75 11.13
C SER A 186 3.88 15.52 10.04
N SER A 187 3.46 15.59 8.78
CA SER A 187 4.39 15.57 7.66
C SER A 187 3.82 16.31 6.45
N TYR A 188 4.70 16.86 5.63
CA TYR A 188 4.37 17.32 4.30
C TYR A 188 5.40 16.81 3.28
N THR A 189 4.90 16.40 2.10
CA THR A 189 5.70 15.70 1.11
C THR A 189 5.43 16.25 -0.29
N PRO A 190 5.95 17.45 -0.65
CA PRO A 190 5.87 17.95 -2.00
C PRO A 190 6.76 17.14 -2.95
N SER A 191 6.24 16.85 -4.14
CA SER A 191 6.98 16.22 -5.22
C SER A 191 6.62 16.79 -6.58
N LEU A 192 7.59 16.78 -7.50
CA LEU A 192 7.42 17.19 -8.88
C LEU A 192 7.84 16.05 -9.80
N ASP A 193 6.89 15.60 -10.63
CA ASP A 193 7.12 14.58 -11.66
C ASP A 193 7.16 15.23 -13.03
N LEU A 194 8.20 14.91 -13.78
CA LEU A 194 8.34 15.23 -15.20
C LEU A 194 8.36 13.94 -16.01
N TYR A 195 7.54 13.85 -17.03
CA TYR A 195 7.51 12.71 -17.93
C TYR A 195 7.52 13.19 -19.38
N TYR A 196 8.38 12.59 -20.19
CA TYR A 196 8.45 12.84 -21.62
C TYR A 196 8.55 11.51 -22.37
N GLN A 197 7.66 11.32 -23.35
CA GLN A 197 7.70 10.21 -24.29
C GLN A 197 7.72 10.74 -25.71
N ARG A 198 8.58 10.21 -26.55
CA ARG A 198 8.66 10.56 -27.96
C ARG A 198 8.66 9.32 -28.84
N THR A 199 7.77 9.31 -29.82
CA THR A 199 7.80 8.36 -30.93
C THR A 199 8.84 8.81 -31.95
N LEU A 200 9.80 7.94 -32.25
CA LEU A 200 10.87 8.15 -33.21
C LEU A 200 10.58 7.39 -34.51
N PRO A 201 11.21 7.75 -35.65
CA PRO A 201 11.07 7.00 -36.90
C PRO A 201 11.40 5.50 -36.73
N LYS A 202 10.92 4.68 -37.68
CA LYS A 202 11.20 3.23 -37.73
C LYS A 202 10.71 2.45 -36.49
N ASN A 203 9.54 2.80 -35.95
CA ASN A 203 8.88 2.14 -34.81
C ASN A 203 9.74 2.11 -33.54
N GLN A 204 10.35 3.23 -33.21
CA GLN A 204 11.12 3.44 -31.99
C GLN A 204 10.38 4.37 -31.04
N MET A 205 10.63 4.24 -29.76
CA MET A 205 10.05 5.09 -28.73
C MET A 205 11.11 5.33 -27.63
N LEU A 206 11.24 6.59 -27.22
CA LEU A 206 12.03 6.98 -26.07
C LEU A 206 11.10 7.51 -24.99
N THR A 207 11.26 7.00 -23.78
CA THR A 207 10.54 7.45 -22.58
C THR A 207 11.54 7.90 -21.54
N MET A 208 11.36 9.08 -21.00
CA MET A 208 12.17 9.64 -19.91
C MET A 208 11.27 10.16 -18.81
N SER A 209 11.71 10.02 -17.58
CA SER A 209 11.00 10.54 -16.43
C SER A 209 11.97 10.94 -15.31
N VAL A 210 11.60 12.01 -14.60
CA VAL A 210 12.32 12.49 -13.42
C VAL A 210 11.29 12.87 -12.37
N THR A 211 11.50 12.39 -11.14
CA THR A 211 10.70 12.76 -9.97
C THR A 211 11.63 13.29 -8.88
N GLY A 212 11.37 14.49 -8.39
CA GLY A 212 12.01 15.03 -7.19
C GLY A 212 11.00 15.07 -6.04
N THR A 213 11.40 14.64 -4.84
CA THR A 213 10.56 14.63 -3.64
C THR A 213 11.32 15.25 -2.47
N LEU A 214 10.63 16.12 -1.73
CA LEU A 214 11.06 16.61 -0.41
C LEU A 214 10.07 16.07 0.60
N MET A 215 10.53 15.75 1.80
CA MET A 215 9.68 15.32 2.90
C MET A 215 10.19 15.92 4.20
N HIS A 216 9.27 16.49 4.96
CA HIS A 216 9.51 16.95 6.32
C HIS A 216 8.52 16.25 7.24
N THR A 217 9.01 15.79 8.40
CA THR A 217 8.20 15.04 9.36
C THR A 217 8.57 15.49 10.77
N ASP A 218 7.57 15.79 11.60
CA ASP A 218 7.70 15.99 13.03
C ASP A 218 6.92 14.90 13.77
N ASN A 219 7.54 14.32 14.79
CA ASN A 219 6.94 13.33 15.66
C ASN A 219 7.30 13.68 17.12
N ASN A 220 6.27 13.92 17.95
CA ASN A 220 6.41 14.19 19.39
C ASN A 220 5.75 13.04 20.14
N ARG A 221 6.50 12.32 20.92
CA ARG A 221 6.06 11.17 21.70
C ARG A 221 6.41 11.36 23.16
N LEU A 222 5.41 11.24 24.03
CA LEU A 222 5.55 11.24 25.48
C LEU A 222 4.91 9.96 26.04
N TYR A 223 5.74 9.08 26.60
CA TYR A 223 5.32 7.91 27.36
C TYR A 223 5.48 8.21 28.86
N HIS A 224 4.45 7.92 29.65
CA HIS A 224 4.41 8.24 31.07
C HIS A 224 3.77 7.07 31.85
N GLU A 225 4.47 6.60 32.91
CA GLU A 225 3.94 5.66 33.89
C GLU A 225 3.72 6.37 35.23
N TYR A 226 2.61 6.09 35.90
CA TYR A 226 2.25 6.72 37.17
C TYR A 226 1.36 5.81 38.02
N THR A 227 1.42 6.04 39.36
CA THR A 227 0.60 5.29 40.33
C THR A 227 -0.87 5.73 40.28
N PRO A 228 -1.83 4.96 40.89
CA PRO A 228 -3.21 5.41 41.07
C PRO A 228 -3.35 6.73 41.84
N GLN A 229 -2.35 7.09 42.64
CA GLN A 229 -2.29 8.35 43.39
C GLN A 229 -1.70 9.49 42.58
N ALA A 230 -1.42 9.25 41.28
CA ALA A 230 -0.81 10.20 40.33
C ALA A 230 0.65 10.58 40.66
N GLU A 231 1.39 9.69 41.33
CA GLU A 231 2.84 9.83 41.51
C GLU A 231 3.56 9.33 40.26
N ASP A 232 4.47 10.15 39.70
CA ASP A 232 5.24 9.83 38.51
C ASP A 232 6.25 8.70 38.81
N LEU A 233 6.24 7.65 37.98
CA LEU A 233 7.19 6.54 38.04
C LEU A 233 8.25 6.61 36.95
N ALA A 234 7.81 6.94 35.73
CA ALA A 234 8.70 7.06 34.59
C ALA A 234 8.13 8.02 33.54
N MET A 235 9.03 8.75 32.88
CA MET A 235 8.69 9.62 31.77
C MET A 235 9.75 9.47 30.68
N ILE A 236 9.31 9.14 29.46
CA ILE A 236 10.17 8.99 28.29
C ILE A 236 9.64 9.92 27.20
N GLU A 237 10.44 10.90 26.84
CA GLU A 237 10.13 11.87 25.80
C GLU A 237 11.01 11.63 24.57
N THR A 238 10.39 11.69 23.39
CA THR A 238 11.09 11.55 22.11
C THR A 238 10.48 12.53 21.12
N ASP A 239 11.25 13.54 20.75
CA ASP A 239 10.93 14.49 19.70
C ASP A 239 11.80 14.20 18.48
N VAL A 240 11.20 14.03 17.33
CA VAL A 240 11.95 13.71 16.09
C VAL A 240 11.56 14.70 15.01
N THR A 241 12.56 15.38 14.44
CA THR A 241 12.42 16.15 13.21
C THR A 241 13.17 15.46 12.09
N GLY A 242 12.45 15.04 11.06
CA GLY A 242 12.99 14.33 9.91
C GLY A 242 12.92 15.17 8.64
N ASN A 243 14.04 15.24 7.91
CA ASN A 243 14.13 15.88 6.60
C ASN A 243 14.68 14.88 5.57
N LYS A 244 13.93 14.62 4.50
CA LYS A 244 14.34 13.76 3.40
C LYS A 244 14.22 14.47 2.06
N ARG A 245 15.18 14.20 1.18
CA ARG A 245 15.13 14.61 -0.23
C ARG A 245 15.51 13.43 -1.12
N SER A 246 14.79 13.25 -2.21
CA SER A 246 15.09 12.18 -3.16
C SER A 246 14.89 12.61 -4.60
N ILE A 247 15.58 11.91 -5.50
CA ILE A 247 15.40 12.04 -6.93
C ILE A 247 15.34 10.65 -7.56
N ILE A 248 14.39 10.46 -8.49
CA ILE A 248 14.25 9.26 -9.31
C ILE A 248 14.37 9.69 -10.76
N GLY A 249 15.29 9.08 -11.50
CA GLY A 249 15.41 9.26 -12.95
C GLY A 249 15.23 7.93 -13.67
N GLU A 250 14.52 7.91 -14.79
CA GLU A 250 14.33 6.73 -15.62
C GLU A 250 14.39 7.10 -17.09
N ALA A 251 15.08 6.27 -17.89
CA ALA A 251 15.09 6.34 -19.34
C ALA A 251 14.86 4.95 -19.93
N ILE A 252 13.90 4.81 -20.86
CA ILE A 252 13.56 3.56 -21.52
C ILE A 252 13.52 3.79 -23.02
N TYR A 253 14.20 2.94 -23.76
CA TYR A 253 14.17 2.87 -25.21
C TYR A 253 13.47 1.60 -25.66
N ASP A 254 12.47 1.73 -26.53
CA ASP A 254 11.74 0.62 -27.14
C ASP A 254 11.97 0.61 -28.66
N LYS A 255 12.20 -0.57 -29.22
CA LYS A 255 12.26 -0.83 -30.65
C LYS A 255 11.33 -1.98 -31.03
N ARG A 256 10.34 -1.69 -31.84
CA ARG A 256 9.43 -2.71 -32.40
C ARG A 256 9.98 -3.24 -33.72
N PHE A 257 10.27 -4.50 -33.77
CA PHE A 257 10.57 -5.27 -34.97
C PHE A 257 9.30 -6.01 -35.46
N LYS A 258 9.42 -6.73 -36.57
CA LYS A 258 8.27 -7.46 -37.16
C LYS A 258 7.70 -8.52 -36.22
N PHE A 259 8.53 -9.23 -35.48
CA PHE A 259 8.16 -10.38 -34.65
C PHE A 259 8.37 -10.20 -33.14
N LEU A 260 9.08 -9.13 -32.75
CA LEU A 260 9.41 -8.88 -31.35
C LEU A 260 9.50 -7.39 -31.06
N VAL A 261 9.42 -7.05 -29.76
CA VAL A 261 9.79 -5.72 -29.24
C VAL A 261 11.01 -5.91 -28.34
N PHE A 262 12.02 -5.10 -28.60
CA PHE A 262 13.16 -4.96 -27.73
C PHE A 262 13.00 -3.69 -26.89
N SER A 263 13.25 -3.79 -25.58
CA SER A 263 13.27 -2.67 -24.65
C SER A 263 14.56 -2.68 -23.86
N ALA A 264 15.16 -1.54 -23.64
CA ALA A 264 16.29 -1.36 -22.73
C ALA A 264 16.06 -0.12 -21.87
N GLY A 265 16.42 -0.20 -20.59
CA GLY A 265 16.17 0.90 -19.67
C GLY A 265 17.22 1.02 -18.59
N LEU A 266 17.33 2.24 -18.07
CA LEU A 266 18.13 2.61 -16.92
C LEU A 266 17.24 3.37 -15.94
N ARG A 267 17.29 3.00 -14.65
CA ARG A 267 16.63 3.71 -13.57
C ARG A 267 17.64 3.99 -12.46
N HIS A 268 17.62 5.20 -11.96
CA HIS A 268 18.42 5.62 -10.81
C HIS A 268 17.53 6.28 -9.77
N TYR A 269 17.69 5.87 -8.53
CA TYR A 269 17.10 6.45 -7.33
C TYR A 269 18.21 6.89 -6.41
N GLN A 270 18.16 8.11 -5.91
CA GLN A 270 19.06 8.66 -4.92
C GLN A 270 18.26 9.34 -3.82
N MET A 271 18.64 9.15 -2.55
CA MET A 271 17.95 9.70 -1.40
C MET A 271 18.96 10.08 -0.30
N TYR A 272 18.65 11.17 0.38
CA TYR A 272 19.28 11.61 1.61
C TYR A 272 18.20 11.88 2.65
N ALA A 273 18.40 11.38 3.88
CA ALA A 273 17.57 11.67 5.02
C ALA A 273 18.43 12.06 6.21
N ARG A 274 17.94 13.04 7.00
CA ARG A 274 18.53 13.45 8.27
C ARG A 274 17.40 13.54 9.29
N ASN A 275 17.51 12.76 10.35
CA ASN A 275 16.58 12.72 11.46
C ASN A 275 17.28 13.17 12.74
N GLU A 276 16.74 14.18 13.39
CA GLU A 276 17.22 14.72 14.65
C GLU A 276 16.27 14.27 15.76
N TYR A 277 16.79 13.48 16.67
CA TYR A 277 16.09 13.00 17.85
C TYR A 277 16.48 13.86 19.04
N ALA A 278 15.49 14.35 19.79
CA ALA A 278 15.65 15.07 21.05
C ALA A 278 14.86 14.37 22.16
N GLY A 279 14.98 14.86 23.40
CA GLY A 279 14.33 14.28 24.57
C GLY A 279 15.24 13.32 25.35
N SER A 280 14.72 12.16 25.73
CA SER A 280 15.42 11.22 26.64
C SER A 280 16.68 10.57 26.04
N SER A 281 16.74 10.45 24.72
CA SER A 281 17.88 9.83 23.99
C SER A 281 18.23 10.65 22.75
N PRO A 282 18.93 11.79 22.90
CA PRO A 282 19.23 12.68 21.78
C PRO A 282 20.29 12.07 20.86
N VAL A 283 20.02 12.06 19.55
CA VAL A 283 20.92 11.57 18.52
C VAL A 283 20.55 12.12 17.14
N VAL A 284 21.53 12.21 16.24
CA VAL A 284 21.30 12.56 14.83
C VAL A 284 21.66 11.36 13.96
N SER A 285 20.75 11.00 13.06
CA SER A 285 20.91 9.97 12.06
C SER A 285 20.93 10.58 10.66
N GLU A 286 21.99 10.30 9.90
CA GLU A 286 22.16 10.76 8.52
C GLU A 286 22.31 9.56 7.58
N MET A 287 21.36 9.42 6.66
CA MET A 287 21.27 8.28 5.76
C MET A 287 21.40 8.69 4.31
N ASN A 288 22.14 7.89 3.56
CA ASN A 288 22.28 8.02 2.12
C ASN A 288 21.98 6.68 1.44
N GLN A 289 21.06 6.68 0.48
CA GLN A 289 20.68 5.46 -0.20
C GLN A 289 20.56 5.70 -1.71
N ALA A 290 21.09 4.77 -2.51
CA ALA A 290 20.98 4.79 -3.96
C ALA A 290 20.65 3.41 -4.53
N LYS A 291 19.83 3.37 -5.57
CA LYS A 291 19.52 2.17 -6.34
C LYS A 291 19.61 2.47 -7.83
N THR A 292 20.55 1.81 -8.52
CA THR A 292 20.71 1.94 -9.97
C THR A 292 20.39 0.60 -10.62
N ALA A 293 19.41 0.56 -11.51
CA ALA A 293 19.02 -0.64 -12.22
C ALA A 293 19.09 -0.43 -13.72
N ALA A 294 19.75 -1.35 -14.43
CA ALA A 294 19.75 -1.42 -15.88
C ALA A 294 19.13 -2.75 -16.31
N PHE A 295 18.34 -2.74 -17.38
CA PHE A 295 17.71 -3.93 -17.92
C PHE A 295 17.65 -3.95 -19.44
N ALA A 296 17.56 -5.15 -20.00
CA ALA A 296 17.17 -5.39 -21.39
C ALA A 296 16.08 -6.45 -21.44
N GLU A 297 15.07 -6.24 -22.27
CA GLU A 297 13.90 -7.09 -22.41
C GLU A 297 13.61 -7.41 -23.87
N VAL A 298 13.23 -8.65 -24.16
CA VAL A 298 12.66 -9.07 -25.42
C VAL A 298 11.27 -9.65 -25.18
N GLN A 299 10.28 -9.16 -25.90
CA GLN A 299 8.91 -9.66 -25.86
C GLN A 299 8.37 -9.92 -27.25
N GLY A 300 7.57 -10.97 -27.39
CA GLY A 300 7.02 -11.37 -28.68
C GLY A 300 5.95 -12.44 -28.56
N ASN A 301 5.50 -12.92 -29.72
CA ASN A 301 4.47 -13.96 -29.84
C ASN A 301 4.97 -15.12 -30.69
N ILE A 302 4.80 -16.34 -30.20
CA ILE A 302 5.03 -17.57 -30.93
C ILE A 302 3.73 -18.37 -30.91
N ARG A 303 3.00 -18.41 -32.03
CA ARG A 303 1.67 -19.02 -32.15
C ARG A 303 0.70 -18.49 -31.08
N LYS A 304 0.29 -19.36 -30.13
CA LYS A 304 -0.64 -19.04 -29.03
C LYS A 304 0.06 -18.58 -27.74
N VAL A 305 1.38 -18.48 -27.75
CA VAL A 305 2.16 -18.08 -26.57
C VAL A 305 2.73 -16.69 -26.79
N SER A 306 2.39 -15.74 -25.91
CA SER A 306 3.09 -14.48 -25.78
C SER A 306 4.16 -14.62 -24.70
N TYR A 307 5.36 -14.14 -24.96
CA TYR A 307 6.47 -14.22 -24.03
C TYR A 307 7.13 -12.86 -23.82
N GLY A 308 7.71 -12.69 -22.65
CA GLY A 308 8.63 -11.62 -22.32
C GLY A 308 9.75 -12.17 -21.45
N VAL A 309 10.99 -11.90 -21.82
CA VAL A 309 12.17 -12.27 -21.04
C VAL A 309 13.03 -11.04 -20.87
N SER A 310 13.31 -10.72 -19.62
CA SER A 310 14.15 -9.59 -19.22
C SER A 310 15.34 -10.09 -18.41
N ALA A 311 16.48 -9.47 -18.62
CA ALA A 311 17.65 -9.58 -17.77
C ALA A 311 18.06 -8.20 -17.30
N GLY A 312 18.25 -8.04 -16.00
CA GLY A 312 18.65 -6.80 -15.39
C GLY A 312 19.75 -6.98 -14.37
N LEU A 313 20.44 -5.90 -14.07
CA LEU A 313 21.40 -5.78 -12.99
C LEU A 313 21.05 -4.57 -12.14
N THR A 314 20.95 -4.76 -10.84
CA THR A 314 20.66 -3.69 -9.88
C THR A 314 21.85 -3.52 -8.93
N ARG A 315 22.39 -2.31 -8.86
CA ARG A 315 23.30 -1.87 -7.81
C ARG A 315 22.49 -1.20 -6.71
N SER A 316 22.61 -1.70 -5.50
CA SER A 316 22.01 -1.12 -4.28
C SER A 316 23.14 -0.59 -3.40
N TYR A 317 23.04 0.65 -2.97
CA TYR A 317 24.00 1.35 -2.13
C TYR A 317 23.26 2.00 -0.96
N PHE A 318 23.82 1.91 0.24
CA PHE A 318 23.37 2.67 1.40
C PHE A 318 24.51 2.91 2.39
N LYS A 319 24.39 4.01 3.11
CA LYS A 319 25.34 4.45 4.13
C LYS A 319 24.59 5.04 5.32
N GLU A 320 24.97 4.62 6.53
CA GLU A 320 24.44 5.08 7.81
C GLU A 320 25.49 4.84 8.90
N GLY A 321 25.62 5.78 9.85
CA GLY A 321 26.44 5.60 11.05
C GLY A 321 27.92 5.26 10.81
N GLY A 322 28.47 5.58 9.64
CA GLY A 322 29.83 5.21 9.24
C GLY A 322 29.92 3.89 8.45
N GLU A 323 28.90 3.05 8.51
CA GLU A 323 28.79 1.81 7.72
C GLU A 323 28.37 2.14 6.28
N GLU A 324 29.02 1.49 5.31
CA GLU A 324 28.77 1.68 3.88
C GLU A 324 28.67 0.33 3.17
N HIS A 325 27.59 0.13 2.43
CA HIS A 325 27.30 -1.14 1.76
C HIS A 325 26.98 -0.95 0.29
N THR A 326 27.51 -1.83 -0.55
CA THR A 326 27.19 -1.90 -1.98
C THR A 326 26.94 -3.35 -2.40
N TYR A 327 25.77 -3.60 -3.01
CA TYR A 327 25.37 -4.92 -3.48
C TYR A 327 24.96 -4.87 -4.95
N TYR A 328 25.25 -5.96 -5.67
CA TYR A 328 24.82 -6.17 -7.05
C TYR A 328 23.92 -7.39 -7.12
N THR A 329 22.74 -7.22 -7.68
CA THR A 329 21.75 -8.30 -7.82
C THR A 329 21.34 -8.45 -9.26
N PHE A 330 21.44 -9.69 -9.78
CA PHE A 330 20.85 -10.04 -11.07
C PHE A 330 19.33 -10.17 -10.94
N THR A 331 18.59 -9.49 -11.83
CA THR A 331 17.14 -9.35 -11.75
C THR A 331 16.46 -9.88 -13.02
N PRO A 332 16.39 -11.21 -13.21
CA PRO A 332 15.68 -11.80 -14.34
C PRO A 332 14.16 -11.69 -14.16
N THR A 333 13.46 -11.51 -15.28
CA THR A 333 12.00 -11.62 -15.34
C THR A 333 11.62 -12.51 -16.53
N VAL A 334 10.74 -13.48 -16.29
CA VAL A 334 10.12 -14.31 -17.33
C VAL A 334 8.61 -14.17 -17.25
N ARG A 335 7.99 -13.87 -18.37
CA ARG A 335 6.54 -13.75 -18.51
C ARG A 335 6.06 -14.61 -19.66
N LEU A 336 5.08 -15.44 -19.41
CA LEU A 336 4.44 -16.31 -20.41
C LEU A 336 2.93 -16.14 -20.33
N ASN A 337 2.31 -15.96 -21.47
CA ASN A 337 0.87 -15.95 -21.60
C ASN A 337 0.47 -16.98 -22.65
N PHE A 338 -0.45 -17.88 -22.31
CA PHE A 338 -0.92 -18.93 -23.18
C PHE A 338 -2.44 -19.01 -23.17
N SER A 339 -3.04 -18.90 -24.35
CA SER A 339 -4.48 -19.03 -24.54
C SER A 339 -4.79 -20.41 -25.15
N PRO A 340 -5.04 -21.47 -24.34
CA PRO A 340 -5.32 -22.82 -24.84
C PRO A 340 -6.56 -22.85 -25.71
N HIS A 341 -7.57 -22.06 -25.37
CA HIS A 341 -8.81 -21.91 -26.12
C HIS A 341 -9.38 -20.50 -25.95
N LYS A 342 -10.38 -20.12 -26.77
CA LYS A 342 -10.94 -18.75 -26.84
C LYS A 342 -11.50 -18.17 -25.52
N ASN A 343 -11.79 -19.02 -24.55
CA ASN A 343 -12.40 -18.62 -23.28
C ASN A 343 -11.44 -18.73 -22.10
N GLY A 344 -10.24 -19.27 -22.29
CA GLY A 344 -9.28 -19.54 -21.23
C GLY A 344 -7.92 -18.93 -21.50
N ASN A 345 -7.30 -18.40 -20.47
CA ASN A 345 -5.98 -17.82 -20.51
C ASN A 345 -5.16 -18.26 -19.30
N ILE A 346 -3.89 -18.58 -19.53
CA ILE A 346 -2.90 -18.95 -18.51
C ILE A 346 -1.78 -17.93 -18.57
N ASN A 347 -1.49 -17.31 -17.44
CA ASN A 347 -0.39 -16.38 -17.25
C ASN A 347 0.58 -16.95 -16.24
N TYR A 348 1.85 -17.03 -16.60
CA TYR A 348 2.94 -17.32 -15.67
C TYR A 348 3.92 -16.16 -15.62
N ARG A 349 4.35 -15.81 -14.43
CA ARG A 349 5.38 -14.82 -14.18
C ARG A 349 6.37 -15.32 -13.14
N PHE A 350 7.64 -15.15 -13.43
CA PHE A 350 8.76 -15.27 -12.51
C PHE A 350 9.56 -13.98 -12.51
N ASN A 351 9.94 -13.48 -11.35
CA ASN A 351 10.88 -12.36 -11.23
C ASN A 351 11.72 -12.46 -9.95
N VAL A 352 12.93 -11.91 -10.02
CA VAL A 352 13.81 -11.69 -8.87
C VAL A 352 13.92 -10.19 -8.63
N GLU A 353 13.71 -9.78 -7.39
CA GLU A 353 13.77 -8.38 -6.97
C GLU A 353 14.66 -8.20 -5.75
N PRO A 354 15.70 -7.34 -5.79
CA PRO A 354 16.44 -6.95 -4.60
C PRO A 354 15.63 -5.95 -3.77
N LYS A 355 15.59 -6.18 -2.47
CA LYS A 355 15.04 -5.25 -1.48
C LYS A 355 16.19 -4.67 -0.66
N ILE A 356 16.22 -3.33 -0.58
CA ILE A 356 17.12 -2.59 0.28
C ILE A 356 16.46 -2.52 1.67
N PRO A 357 17.24 -2.54 2.77
CA PRO A 357 16.69 -2.28 4.10
C PRO A 357 15.94 -0.95 4.14
N SER A 358 14.88 -0.88 4.95
CA SER A 358 14.18 0.37 5.19
C SER A 358 15.07 1.36 5.94
N LEU A 359 14.85 2.66 5.74
CA LEU A 359 15.63 3.70 6.43
C LEU A 359 15.48 3.59 7.95
N SER A 360 14.25 3.32 8.41
CA SER A 360 13.95 3.14 9.82
C SER A 360 14.66 1.92 10.44
N ALA A 361 14.94 0.88 9.66
CA ALA A 361 15.67 -0.30 10.12
C ALA A 361 17.20 -0.09 10.11
N LEU A 362 17.71 0.73 9.16
CA LEU A 362 19.16 1.02 9.01
C LEU A 362 19.69 2.02 10.02
N THR A 363 18.83 2.83 10.63
CA THR A 363 19.27 3.89 11.56
C THR A 363 20.17 3.31 12.68
N ASN A 364 21.14 4.09 13.15
CA ASN A 364 21.99 3.77 14.31
C ASN A 364 21.34 4.20 15.65
N VAL A 365 20.05 4.49 15.64
CA VAL A 365 19.31 5.03 16.77
C VAL A 365 18.82 3.91 17.68
N GLU A 366 18.86 4.15 18.99
CA GLU A 366 18.20 3.35 20.01
C GLU A 366 17.21 4.21 20.79
N GLN A 367 15.98 3.73 20.95
CA GLN A 367 14.91 4.44 21.64
C GLN A 367 14.14 3.52 22.59
N ALA A 368 13.87 4.01 23.80
CA ALA A 368 13.01 3.32 24.75
C ALA A 368 11.54 3.43 24.32
N ILE A 369 10.84 2.28 24.25
CA ILE A 369 9.40 2.23 24.05
C ILE A 369 8.69 2.50 25.39
N ASP A 370 9.14 1.82 26.42
CA ASP A 370 8.67 1.91 27.79
C ASP A 370 9.83 1.61 28.78
N THR A 371 9.53 1.35 30.02
CA THR A 371 10.53 1.08 31.08
C THR A 371 11.28 -0.24 30.90
N ILE A 372 10.79 -1.16 30.07
CA ILE A 372 11.39 -2.49 29.85
C ILE A 372 11.90 -2.66 28.41
N GLN A 373 11.23 -2.07 27.44
CA GLN A 373 11.43 -2.34 26.01
C GLN A 373 12.20 -1.23 25.30
N ILE A 374 13.11 -1.65 24.42
CA ILE A 374 13.95 -0.81 23.59
C ILE A 374 13.79 -1.26 22.14
N VAL A 375 13.67 -0.31 21.22
CA VAL A 375 13.86 -0.54 19.78
C VAL A 375 15.21 0.00 19.37
N ARG A 376 15.97 -0.81 18.65
CA ARG A 376 17.31 -0.47 18.14
C ARG A 376 17.32 -0.63 16.64
N GLY A 377 17.85 0.37 15.92
CA GLY A 377 18.14 0.23 14.50
C GLY A 377 19.41 -0.61 14.26
N ASN A 378 19.64 -1.03 13.01
CA ASN A 378 20.77 -1.91 12.67
C ASN A 378 21.44 -1.46 11.37
N PRO A 379 22.51 -0.66 11.43
CA PRO A 379 23.27 -0.22 10.25
C PRO A 379 23.93 -1.37 9.48
N ALA A 380 24.15 -2.53 10.12
CA ALA A 380 24.79 -3.70 9.50
C ALA A 380 23.85 -4.55 8.62
N LEU A 381 22.60 -4.11 8.41
CA LEU A 381 21.67 -4.82 7.55
C LEU A 381 22.15 -4.91 6.11
N GLU A 382 21.91 -6.07 5.51
CA GLU A 382 22.20 -6.34 4.11
C GLU A 382 20.93 -6.29 3.24
N THR A 383 21.10 -6.14 1.94
CA THR A 383 20.00 -6.34 0.99
C THR A 383 19.56 -7.80 0.97
N TYR A 384 18.28 -8.02 0.67
CA TYR A 384 17.75 -9.36 0.47
C TYR A 384 17.08 -9.52 -0.89
N SER A 385 16.91 -10.75 -1.33
CA SER A 385 16.31 -11.06 -2.63
C SER A 385 14.96 -11.73 -2.48
N VAL A 386 14.01 -11.27 -3.28
CA VAL A 386 12.65 -11.83 -3.36
C VAL A 386 12.49 -12.55 -4.70
N PHE A 387 12.12 -13.81 -4.65
CA PHE A 387 11.81 -14.66 -5.80
C PHE A 387 10.30 -14.84 -5.85
N ASN A 388 9.65 -14.25 -6.84
CA ASN A 388 8.21 -14.31 -7.00
C ASN A 388 7.85 -15.23 -8.17
N ASN A 389 6.91 -16.15 -7.92
CA ASN A 389 6.27 -16.99 -8.93
C ASN A 389 4.77 -16.76 -8.86
N THR A 390 4.15 -16.43 -9.97
CA THR A 390 2.69 -16.26 -10.05
C THR A 390 2.16 -17.01 -11.26
N LEU A 391 1.18 -17.86 -11.03
CA LEU A 391 0.42 -18.55 -12.06
C LEU A 391 -1.04 -18.13 -11.94
N ASN A 392 -1.58 -17.56 -13.00
CA ASN A 392 -2.99 -17.21 -13.09
C ASN A 392 -3.65 -18.03 -14.21
N TYR A 393 -4.78 -18.61 -13.91
CA TYR A 393 -5.69 -19.16 -14.92
C TYR A 393 -6.99 -18.38 -14.88
N SER A 394 -7.46 -17.93 -16.02
CA SER A 394 -8.76 -17.29 -16.17
C SER A 394 -9.61 -18.02 -17.19
N TYR A 395 -10.88 -18.22 -16.87
CA TYR A 395 -11.88 -18.79 -17.77
C TYR A 395 -13.12 -17.91 -17.77
N MET A 396 -13.50 -17.42 -18.96
CA MET A 396 -14.66 -16.56 -19.12
C MET A 396 -15.59 -17.15 -20.19
N LYS A 397 -16.83 -17.48 -19.79
CA LYS A 397 -17.85 -17.95 -20.72
C LYS A 397 -19.19 -17.32 -20.38
N LYS A 398 -19.73 -16.51 -21.29
CA LYS A 398 -20.99 -15.77 -21.11
C LYS A 398 -20.96 -14.93 -19.82
N LYS A 399 -21.75 -15.32 -18.82
CA LYS A 399 -21.91 -14.64 -17.53
C LYS A 399 -20.97 -15.15 -16.43
N PHE A 400 -20.28 -16.26 -16.69
CA PHE A 400 -19.40 -16.91 -15.72
C PHE A 400 -17.95 -16.50 -15.93
N VAL A 401 -17.30 -16.08 -14.85
CA VAL A 401 -15.86 -15.83 -14.79
C VAL A 401 -15.31 -16.68 -13.66
N PHE A 402 -14.36 -17.53 -13.98
CA PHE A 402 -13.56 -18.26 -13.02
C PHE A 402 -12.11 -17.79 -13.12
N MET A 403 -11.47 -17.52 -11.99
CA MET A 403 -10.04 -17.24 -11.93
C MET A 403 -9.41 -18.09 -10.83
N LEU A 404 -8.20 -18.56 -11.11
CA LEU A 404 -7.35 -19.22 -10.14
C LEU A 404 -6.02 -18.47 -10.10
N ASN A 405 -5.64 -18.01 -8.93
CA ASN A 405 -4.33 -17.42 -8.68
C ASN A 405 -3.53 -18.35 -7.78
N VAL A 406 -2.32 -18.71 -8.20
CA VAL A 406 -1.33 -19.41 -7.38
C VAL A 406 -0.09 -18.55 -7.31
N THR A 407 0.28 -18.13 -6.09
CA THR A 407 1.44 -17.27 -5.86
C THR A 407 2.37 -17.94 -4.85
N HIS A 408 3.65 -18.02 -5.20
CA HIS A 408 4.73 -18.44 -4.32
C HIS A 408 5.76 -17.32 -4.22
N GLY A 409 6.00 -16.83 -3.02
CA GLY A 409 7.07 -15.88 -2.70
C GLY A 409 8.12 -16.57 -1.85
N TYR A 410 9.39 -16.45 -2.23
CA TYR A 410 10.54 -16.88 -1.44
C TYR A 410 11.48 -15.71 -1.24
N HIS A 411 11.70 -15.35 0.01
CA HIS A 411 12.55 -14.25 0.45
C HIS A 411 13.81 -14.82 1.06
N LYS A 412 14.95 -14.63 0.42
CA LYS A 412 16.26 -15.11 0.88
C LYS A 412 16.97 -13.99 1.63
N ASN A 413 17.52 -14.29 2.80
CA ASN A 413 18.22 -13.33 3.68
C ASN A 413 17.32 -12.16 4.11
N ILE A 414 16.03 -12.46 4.35
CA ILE A 414 15.02 -11.45 4.62
C ILE A 414 15.28 -10.71 5.94
N ILE A 415 14.97 -9.42 5.95
CA ILE A 415 15.02 -8.59 7.15
C ILE A 415 13.72 -8.79 7.92
N MET A 416 13.81 -9.28 9.16
CA MET A 416 12.70 -9.48 10.08
C MET A 416 13.09 -9.03 11.49
N GLU A 417 12.08 -8.72 12.29
CA GLU A 417 12.27 -8.39 13.72
C GLU A 417 12.89 -9.56 14.48
N SER A 418 13.90 -9.28 15.27
CA SER A 418 14.50 -10.15 16.25
C SER A 418 14.33 -9.54 17.63
N VAL A 419 13.96 -10.36 18.62
CA VAL A 419 13.73 -9.89 19.99
C VAL A 419 14.56 -10.75 20.94
N PHE A 420 15.34 -10.08 21.80
CA PHE A 420 16.24 -10.73 22.75
C PHE A 420 16.35 -9.94 24.05
N ALA A 421 16.72 -10.63 25.11
CA ALA A 421 17.00 -10.00 26.39
C ALA A 421 18.43 -9.46 26.42
N GLU A 422 18.62 -8.27 27.02
CA GLU A 422 19.90 -7.66 27.30
C GLU A 422 19.84 -7.07 28.72
N GLY A 423 20.35 -7.84 29.70
CA GLY A 423 20.19 -7.53 31.11
C GLY A 423 18.73 -7.55 31.56
N ASP A 424 18.24 -6.42 32.03
CA ASP A 424 16.86 -6.18 32.47
C ASP A 424 15.93 -5.59 31.41
N LYS A 425 16.41 -5.46 30.16
CA LYS A 425 15.67 -4.91 29.01
C LYS A 425 15.38 -5.96 27.96
N LEU A 426 14.32 -5.74 27.23
CA LEU A 426 13.97 -6.44 26.02
C LEU A 426 14.30 -5.56 24.81
N VAL A 427 15.20 -6.01 23.96
CA VAL A 427 15.61 -5.30 22.76
C VAL A 427 14.91 -5.88 21.53
N SER A 428 14.27 -5.03 20.75
CA SER A 428 13.72 -5.35 19.45
C SER A 428 14.57 -4.69 18.36
N MET A 429 15.08 -5.46 17.41
CA MET A 429 15.94 -5.01 16.33
C MET A 429 15.66 -5.79 15.06
N ASN A 430 15.75 -5.14 13.92
CA ASN A 430 15.68 -5.84 12.63
C ASN A 430 17.03 -6.50 12.29
N GLU A 431 16.98 -7.76 11.85
CA GLU A 431 18.14 -8.53 11.43
C GLU A 431 17.88 -9.27 10.13
N ASN A 432 18.95 -9.56 9.39
CA ASN A 432 18.87 -10.48 8.27
C ASN A 432 18.66 -11.91 8.80
N GLN A 433 17.53 -12.50 8.46
CA GLN A 433 17.10 -13.83 8.84
C GLN A 433 17.19 -14.79 7.64
N ARG A 434 17.24 -16.10 7.88
CA ARG A 434 17.50 -17.09 6.83
C ARG A 434 16.53 -16.99 5.66
N SER A 435 15.24 -17.08 5.90
CA SER A 435 14.22 -16.96 4.84
C SER A 435 12.81 -16.81 5.37
N ALA A 436 11.95 -16.20 4.56
CA ALA A 436 10.51 -16.34 4.69
C ALA A 436 9.91 -16.74 3.34
N GLN A 437 8.84 -17.51 3.35
CA GLN A 437 8.14 -17.87 2.13
C GLN A 437 6.64 -18.06 2.36
N PHE A 438 5.89 -17.94 1.30
CA PHE A 438 4.47 -18.27 1.34
C PHE A 438 4.03 -18.94 0.03
N LEU A 439 3.04 -19.80 0.14
CA LEU A 439 2.30 -20.37 -0.99
C LEU A 439 0.83 -20.06 -0.80
N ARG A 440 0.27 -19.29 -1.73
CA ARG A 440 -1.15 -18.93 -1.76
C ARG A 440 -1.85 -19.59 -2.94
N PHE A 441 -3.00 -20.18 -2.66
CA PHE A 441 -3.94 -20.73 -3.63
C PHE A 441 -5.27 -20.01 -3.49
N GLY A 442 -5.68 -19.27 -4.51
CA GLY A 442 -6.84 -18.36 -4.45
C GLY A 442 -7.77 -18.51 -5.66
N PRO A 443 -8.78 -19.41 -5.58
CA PRO A 443 -9.86 -19.46 -6.56
C PRO A 443 -10.83 -18.29 -6.38
N SER A 444 -11.37 -17.80 -7.51
CA SER A 444 -12.40 -16.76 -7.55
C SER A 444 -13.45 -17.14 -8.60
N PHE A 445 -14.71 -16.92 -8.26
CA PHE A 445 -15.85 -17.15 -9.12
C PHE A 445 -16.76 -15.93 -9.14
N THR A 446 -17.08 -15.44 -10.34
CA THR A 446 -18.02 -14.32 -10.51
C THR A 446 -19.12 -14.73 -11.50
N PHE A 447 -20.35 -14.57 -11.08
CA PHE A 447 -21.54 -14.65 -11.91
C PHE A 447 -22.05 -13.24 -12.20
N ARG A 448 -22.04 -12.84 -13.48
CA ARG A 448 -22.38 -11.48 -13.91
C ARG A 448 -23.78 -11.42 -14.50
N GLY A 449 -24.59 -10.53 -13.93
CA GLY A 449 -25.80 -10.04 -14.58
C GLY A 449 -26.87 -11.09 -14.84
N LEU A 450 -27.44 -11.69 -13.81
CA LEU A 450 -28.70 -12.42 -13.95
C LEU A 450 -29.77 -11.47 -14.47
N ASN A 451 -30.50 -11.91 -15.52
CA ASN A 451 -31.68 -11.20 -15.99
C ASN A 451 -32.90 -11.85 -15.35
N ILE A 452 -33.81 -11.04 -14.80
CA ILE A 452 -35.08 -11.51 -14.24
C ILE A 452 -36.19 -10.74 -14.97
N GLY A 453 -36.94 -11.43 -15.85
CA GLY A 453 -37.91 -10.81 -16.74
C GLY A 453 -37.28 -9.73 -17.61
N SER A 454 -37.80 -8.50 -17.53
CA SER A 454 -37.27 -7.34 -18.25
C SER A 454 -36.05 -6.69 -17.60
N LEU A 455 -35.67 -7.11 -16.38
CA LEU A 455 -34.53 -6.58 -15.64
C LEU A 455 -33.24 -7.18 -16.16
N LYS A 456 -32.41 -6.36 -16.83
CA LYS A 456 -31.08 -6.75 -17.30
C LYS A 456 -30.03 -6.44 -16.24
N ASN A 457 -29.04 -7.36 -16.08
CA ASN A 457 -27.95 -7.22 -15.10
C ASN A 457 -28.43 -7.00 -13.65
N PHE A 458 -29.56 -7.63 -13.29
CA PHE A 458 -30.18 -7.47 -11.99
C PHE A 458 -29.27 -7.88 -10.82
N LEU A 459 -28.59 -9.04 -10.97
CA LEU A 459 -27.76 -9.59 -9.91
C LEU A 459 -26.36 -9.93 -10.41
N THR A 460 -25.35 -9.49 -9.69
CA THR A 460 -23.97 -9.96 -9.82
C THR A 460 -23.53 -10.56 -8.49
N LEU A 461 -22.99 -11.77 -8.52
CA LEU A 461 -22.43 -12.46 -7.35
C LEU A 461 -20.94 -12.68 -7.56
N SER A 462 -20.15 -12.48 -6.53
CA SER A 462 -18.72 -12.81 -6.50
C SER A 462 -18.39 -13.58 -5.23
N ILE A 463 -17.63 -14.64 -5.40
CA ILE A 463 -17.07 -15.46 -4.32
C ILE A 463 -15.61 -15.64 -4.65
N ASP A 464 -14.73 -15.17 -3.80
CA ASP A 464 -13.32 -15.48 -3.84
C ASP A 464 -12.85 -15.93 -2.47
N GLY A 465 -11.80 -16.72 -2.45
CA GLY A 465 -11.24 -17.21 -1.23
C GLY A 465 -9.92 -17.88 -1.48
N GLY A 466 -9.29 -18.33 -0.44
CA GLY A 466 -8.00 -18.99 -0.61
C GLY A 466 -7.42 -19.53 0.67
N PHE A 467 -6.40 -20.31 0.43
CA PHE A 467 -5.54 -20.85 1.46
C PHE A 467 -4.13 -20.32 1.25
N THR A 468 -3.50 -19.88 2.33
CA THR A 468 -2.10 -19.45 2.34
C THR A 468 -1.34 -20.21 3.40
N ARG A 469 -0.23 -20.81 3.03
CA ARG A 469 0.73 -21.38 3.96
C ARG A 469 1.97 -20.53 4.01
N TYR A 470 2.39 -20.16 5.21
CA TYR A 470 3.58 -19.37 5.50
C TYR A 470 4.63 -20.24 6.18
N TRP A 471 5.90 -19.96 5.86
CA TRP A 471 7.06 -20.49 6.54
C TRP A 471 7.98 -19.31 6.88
N SER A 472 8.36 -19.17 8.15
CA SER A 472 9.27 -18.15 8.62
C SER A 472 10.45 -18.83 9.32
N ASN A 473 11.62 -18.74 8.71
CA ASN A 473 12.84 -19.38 9.18
C ASN A 473 13.82 -18.28 9.62
N GLY A 474 13.81 -17.99 10.91
CA GLY A 474 14.79 -17.10 11.52
C GLY A 474 16.11 -17.81 11.79
N ASN A 475 17.08 -17.09 12.38
CA ASN A 475 18.37 -17.64 12.76
C ASN A 475 18.23 -18.64 13.92
N THR A 476 17.25 -18.40 14.81
CA THR A 476 17.04 -19.19 16.03
C THR A 476 15.69 -19.91 16.10
N TYR A 477 14.78 -19.65 15.13
CA TYR A 477 13.42 -20.20 15.13
C TYR A 477 12.98 -20.70 13.76
N THR A 478 11.92 -21.50 13.75
CA THR A 478 11.19 -21.90 12.55
C THR A 478 9.71 -21.97 12.88
N HIS A 479 8.91 -21.16 12.18
CA HIS A 479 7.46 -21.13 12.34
C HIS A 479 6.74 -21.43 11.04
N THR A 480 5.58 -22.06 11.14
CA THR A 480 4.67 -22.26 10.03
C THR A 480 3.27 -21.80 10.43
N TYR A 481 2.58 -21.17 9.50
CA TYR A 481 1.22 -20.70 9.76
C TYR A 481 0.34 -20.97 8.51
N ASN A 482 -0.89 -21.41 8.76
CA ASN A 482 -1.88 -21.63 7.71
C ASN A 482 -3.03 -20.65 7.90
N ASP A 483 -3.37 -19.93 6.83
CA ASP A 483 -4.51 -19.03 6.82
C ASP A 483 -5.51 -19.42 5.75
N PHE A 484 -6.79 -19.25 6.07
CA PHE A 484 -7.90 -19.40 5.15
C PHE A 484 -8.76 -18.15 5.17
N TYR A 485 -8.94 -17.53 4.00
CA TYR A 485 -9.76 -16.32 3.84
C TYR A 485 -10.84 -16.53 2.78
N TYR A 486 -11.88 -15.73 2.85
CA TYR A 486 -12.90 -15.64 1.81
C TYR A 486 -13.55 -14.25 1.76
N ASN A 487 -14.03 -13.88 0.56
CA ASN A 487 -14.78 -12.68 0.28
C ASN A 487 -16.05 -13.05 -0.48
N LEU A 488 -17.17 -12.51 -0.04
CA LEU A 488 -18.47 -12.68 -0.66
C LEU A 488 -18.98 -11.31 -1.08
N GLY A 489 -19.42 -11.17 -2.32
CA GLY A 489 -19.98 -9.93 -2.85
C GLY A 489 -21.28 -10.18 -3.60
N ALA A 490 -22.25 -9.30 -3.41
CA ALA A 490 -23.50 -9.28 -4.14
C ALA A 490 -23.87 -7.85 -4.54
N VAL A 491 -24.24 -7.65 -5.81
CA VAL A 491 -24.74 -6.37 -6.31
C VAL A 491 -26.08 -6.59 -6.99
N PHE A 492 -27.10 -5.94 -6.47
CA PHE A 492 -28.45 -5.89 -7.04
C PHE A 492 -28.66 -4.55 -7.73
N ASN A 493 -29.11 -4.55 -8.98
CA ASN A 493 -29.41 -3.34 -9.73
C ASN A 493 -30.87 -3.34 -10.18
N TYR A 494 -31.60 -2.28 -9.84
CA TYR A 494 -32.97 -2.07 -10.25
C TYR A 494 -33.20 -0.63 -10.68
N LYS A 495 -33.35 -0.42 -12.00
CA LYS A 495 -33.48 0.93 -12.58
C LYS A 495 -32.34 1.85 -12.10
N GLN A 496 -32.66 2.89 -11.31
CA GLN A 496 -31.75 3.87 -10.74
C GLN A 496 -31.13 3.41 -9.40
N PHE A 497 -31.62 2.33 -8.82
CA PHE A 497 -31.16 1.83 -7.52
C PHE A 497 -30.14 0.73 -7.67
N SER A 498 -29.13 0.72 -6.81
CA SER A 498 -28.19 -0.38 -6.64
C SER A 498 -28.00 -0.67 -5.15
N LEU A 499 -27.98 -1.95 -4.80
CA LEU A 499 -27.66 -2.41 -3.45
C LEU A 499 -26.42 -3.30 -3.53
N LEU A 500 -25.38 -2.88 -2.84
CA LEU A 500 -24.13 -3.61 -2.65
C LEU A 500 -24.14 -4.28 -1.28
N GLY A 501 -23.84 -5.56 -1.23
CA GLY A 501 -23.46 -6.28 -0.02
C GLY A 501 -22.08 -6.91 -0.20
N GLN A 502 -21.20 -6.73 0.78
CA GLN A 502 -19.86 -7.34 0.81
C GLN A 502 -19.57 -7.87 2.19
N PHE A 503 -18.92 -9.04 2.24
CA PHE A 503 -18.42 -9.63 3.47
C PHE A 503 -17.10 -10.32 3.21
N SER A 504 -16.10 -10.05 4.05
CA SER A 504 -14.77 -10.66 3.98
C SER A 504 -14.34 -11.17 5.35
N LYS A 505 -13.92 -12.44 5.40
CA LYS A 505 -13.21 -12.95 6.57
C LYS A 505 -11.79 -12.40 6.57
N ARG A 506 -11.31 -12.02 7.75
CA ARG A 506 -9.92 -11.57 7.94
C ARG A 506 -8.90 -12.53 7.32
N ALA A 507 -7.93 -11.97 6.63
CA ALA A 507 -6.71 -12.66 6.24
C ALA A 507 -5.62 -12.35 7.27
N ASN A 508 -4.91 -13.39 7.71
CA ASN A 508 -3.79 -13.24 8.64
C ASN A 508 -2.49 -13.53 7.90
N GLU A 509 -1.38 -12.99 8.41
CA GLU A 509 -0.06 -13.12 7.80
C GLU A 509 0.99 -13.39 8.86
N LEU A 510 1.90 -14.34 8.61
CA LEU A 510 3.07 -14.59 9.45
C LEU A 510 4.29 -13.87 8.84
N MET A 511 4.92 -13.01 9.64
CA MET A 511 6.19 -12.38 9.33
C MET A 511 7.13 -12.46 10.54
N GLY A 512 8.30 -13.07 10.38
CA GLY A 512 9.16 -13.34 11.53
C GLY A 512 8.49 -14.29 12.52
N GLU A 513 8.40 -13.86 13.75
CA GLU A 513 7.68 -14.52 14.83
C GLU A 513 6.28 -13.93 15.06
N THR A 514 5.85 -12.95 14.23
CA THR A 514 4.59 -12.21 14.45
C THR A 514 3.53 -12.61 13.43
N ILE A 515 2.33 -12.98 13.94
CA ILE A 515 1.11 -13.18 13.16
C ILE A 515 0.29 -11.90 13.21
N TYR A 516 0.16 -11.22 12.08
CA TYR A 516 -0.70 -10.06 11.93
C TYR A 516 -2.12 -10.52 11.65
N LYS A 517 -3.07 -10.10 12.49
CA LYS A 517 -4.49 -10.45 12.39
C LYS A 517 -5.25 -9.29 11.77
N GLY A 518 -5.62 -9.42 10.50
CA GLY A 518 -6.40 -8.42 9.78
C GLY A 518 -7.81 -8.21 10.34
N GLU A 519 -8.62 -7.46 9.62
CA GLU A 519 -10.02 -7.19 9.99
C GLU A 519 -11.01 -8.08 9.22
N ASN A 520 -12.14 -8.42 9.84
CA ASN A 520 -13.30 -8.89 9.10
C ASN A 520 -14.00 -7.66 8.51
N GLN A 521 -14.17 -7.61 7.20
CA GLN A 521 -14.83 -6.49 6.54
C GLN A 521 -16.26 -6.88 6.17
N ALA A 522 -17.19 -5.97 6.42
CA ALA A 522 -18.55 -6.09 5.92
C ALA A 522 -19.08 -4.71 5.57
N ALA A 523 -19.83 -4.62 4.48
CA ALA A 523 -20.48 -3.38 4.07
C ALA A 523 -21.80 -3.67 3.36
N VAL A 524 -22.79 -2.85 3.63
CA VAL A 524 -24.04 -2.79 2.87
C VAL A 524 -24.25 -1.34 2.47
N LEU A 525 -24.43 -1.10 1.16
CA LEU A 525 -24.59 0.24 0.62
C LEU A 525 -25.72 0.26 -0.42
N ALA A 526 -26.75 1.05 -0.18
CA ALA A 526 -27.78 1.37 -1.15
C ALA A 526 -27.43 2.68 -1.85
N THR A 527 -27.54 2.72 -3.18
CA THR A 527 -27.30 3.93 -3.97
C THR A 527 -28.45 4.21 -4.92
N TYR A 528 -28.73 5.49 -5.10
CA TYR A 528 -29.68 6.01 -6.10
C TYR A 528 -28.93 6.91 -7.07
N THR A 529 -29.03 6.62 -8.36
CA THR A 529 -28.36 7.40 -9.42
C THR A 529 -29.40 8.09 -10.30
N HIS A 530 -29.36 9.42 -10.32
CA HIS A 530 -30.17 10.22 -11.23
C HIS A 530 -29.30 11.16 -12.05
N LYS A 531 -29.25 10.93 -13.37
CA LYS A 531 -28.41 11.70 -14.30
C LYS A 531 -26.94 11.77 -13.84
N ARG A 532 -26.55 12.90 -13.25
CA ARG A 532 -25.18 13.23 -12.83
C ARG A 532 -24.96 13.08 -11.31
N LEU A 533 -26.06 12.88 -10.58
CA LEU A 533 -26.05 12.77 -9.13
C LEU A 533 -26.19 11.31 -8.71
N GLN A 534 -25.36 10.88 -7.80
CA GLN A 534 -25.50 9.62 -7.07
C GLN A 534 -25.55 9.92 -5.57
N LEU A 535 -26.59 9.45 -4.93
CA LEU A 535 -26.75 9.47 -3.48
C LEU A 535 -26.67 8.05 -2.96
N GLY A 536 -26.04 7.86 -1.82
CA GLY A 536 -25.92 6.56 -1.18
C GLY A 536 -26.07 6.68 0.33
N ALA A 537 -26.58 5.62 0.92
CA ALA A 537 -26.60 5.42 2.36
C ALA A 537 -26.33 3.96 2.66
N GLY A 538 -25.60 3.70 3.73
CA GLY A 538 -25.21 2.34 4.07
C GLY A 538 -24.60 2.21 5.44
N MET A 539 -24.06 1.04 5.68
CA MET A 539 -23.39 0.70 6.93
C MET A 539 -22.12 -0.07 6.63
N MET A 540 -21.02 0.35 7.23
CA MET A 540 -19.77 -0.42 7.32
C MET A 540 -19.79 -1.22 8.61
N PHE A 541 -19.23 -2.43 8.56
CA PHE A 541 -19.17 -3.37 9.68
C PHE A 541 -20.52 -3.64 10.37
N PRO A 542 -21.63 -3.91 9.61
CA PRO A 542 -22.98 -4.03 10.17
C PRO A 542 -23.13 -5.15 11.20
N PHE A 543 -22.25 -6.14 11.20
CA PHE A 543 -22.27 -7.30 12.10
C PHE A 543 -21.21 -7.23 13.21
N THR A 544 -20.55 -6.07 13.39
CA THR A 544 -19.45 -5.90 14.35
C THR A 544 -19.80 -4.82 15.35
N ASN A 545 -19.93 -5.17 16.63
CA ASN A 545 -20.18 -4.20 17.71
C ASN A 545 -18.89 -3.57 18.24
N ASN A 546 -17.76 -4.29 18.12
CA ASN A 546 -16.45 -3.84 18.54
C ASN A 546 -15.43 -4.21 17.47
N TYR A 547 -15.13 -3.23 16.62
CA TYR A 547 -14.12 -3.40 15.57
C TYR A 547 -12.75 -3.58 16.19
N LYS A 548 -12.00 -4.58 15.71
CA LYS A 548 -10.64 -4.85 16.19
C LYS A 548 -9.72 -5.45 15.13
N THR A 549 -8.46 -5.09 15.25
CA THR A 549 -7.32 -5.74 14.57
C THR A 549 -6.34 -6.22 15.63
N GLY A 550 -5.41 -7.08 15.29
CA GLY A 550 -4.50 -7.60 16.30
C GLY A 550 -3.18 -8.11 15.77
N LYS A 551 -2.30 -8.41 16.72
CA LYS A 551 -1.00 -9.05 16.49
C LYS A 551 -0.80 -10.16 17.55
N GLU A 552 -0.08 -11.21 17.17
CA GLU A 552 0.32 -12.27 18.06
C GLU A 552 1.77 -12.63 17.77
N ARG A 553 2.66 -12.50 18.75
CA ARG A 553 4.05 -12.96 18.63
C ARG A 553 4.19 -14.33 19.27
N VAL A 554 4.67 -15.27 18.49
CA VAL A 554 4.88 -16.67 18.91
C VAL A 554 6.33 -16.93 19.34
N SER A 555 7.03 -15.88 19.80
CA SER A 555 8.40 -15.94 20.29
C SER A 555 8.51 -16.71 21.60
N LYS A 556 9.67 -17.32 21.85
CA LYS A 556 10.01 -17.93 23.14
C LYS A 556 10.49 -16.91 24.16
N VAL A 557 11.00 -15.77 23.71
CA VAL A 557 11.58 -14.72 24.57
C VAL A 557 10.54 -13.68 24.96
N ALA A 558 9.67 -13.32 24.03
CA ALA A 558 8.70 -12.26 24.25
C ALA A 558 7.36 -12.57 23.56
N PRO A 559 6.66 -13.66 23.94
CA PRO A 559 5.32 -13.89 23.40
C PRO A 559 4.37 -12.78 23.82
N TYR A 560 3.51 -12.34 22.89
CA TYR A 560 2.44 -11.42 23.22
C TYR A 560 1.22 -11.58 22.31
N THR A 561 0.08 -11.16 22.82
CA THR A 561 -1.15 -10.95 22.04
C THR A 561 -1.62 -9.51 22.23
N SER A 562 -1.82 -8.81 21.15
CA SER A 562 -2.31 -7.42 21.16
C SER A 562 -3.58 -7.29 20.32
N TRP A 563 -4.59 -6.58 20.85
CA TRP A 563 -5.82 -6.25 20.17
C TRP A 563 -6.13 -4.77 20.26
N SER A 564 -6.07 -4.09 19.11
CA SER A 564 -6.47 -2.68 19.00
C SER A 564 -7.94 -2.60 18.60
N HIS A 565 -8.70 -1.82 19.33
CA HIS A 565 -10.14 -1.66 19.20
C HIS A 565 -10.53 -0.24 18.81
N ALA A 566 -11.59 -0.10 18.03
CA ALA A 566 -12.22 1.18 17.70
C ALA A 566 -13.74 1.00 17.69
N LYS A 567 -14.39 1.23 18.85
CA LYS A 567 -15.83 0.95 19.03
C LYS A 567 -16.73 1.70 18.05
N GLU A 568 -16.36 2.93 17.70
CA GLU A 568 -17.18 3.76 16.80
C GLU A 568 -17.20 3.26 15.36
N ILE A 569 -16.21 2.43 14.94
CA ILE A 569 -16.18 1.82 13.61
C ILE A 569 -17.22 0.70 13.49
N GLY A 570 -17.54 0.02 14.61
CA GLY A 570 -18.57 -1.01 14.64
C GLY A 570 -19.94 -0.42 14.27
N GLN A 571 -20.65 -1.05 13.31
CA GLN A 571 -21.96 -0.61 12.82
C GLN A 571 -21.97 0.85 12.33
N MET A 572 -20.91 1.30 11.67
CA MET A 572 -20.77 2.68 11.23
C MET A 572 -21.71 3.00 10.07
N ALA A 573 -22.67 3.89 10.30
CA ALA A 573 -23.53 4.43 9.24
C ALA A 573 -22.71 5.38 8.35
N VAL A 574 -22.91 5.31 7.04
CA VAL A 574 -22.22 6.17 6.06
C VAL A 574 -23.22 6.76 5.05
N ILE A 575 -22.98 8.00 4.67
CA ILE A 575 -23.67 8.71 3.60
C ILE A 575 -22.68 8.97 2.48
N LYS A 576 -23.08 8.69 1.24
CA LYS A 576 -22.28 8.93 0.04
C LYS A 576 -22.98 9.91 -0.88
N LEU A 577 -22.23 10.90 -1.35
CA LEU A 577 -22.61 11.83 -2.40
C LEU A 577 -21.60 11.72 -3.54
N SER A 578 -22.07 11.63 -4.78
CA SER A 578 -21.21 11.81 -5.96
C SER A 578 -21.92 12.66 -7.01
N TYR A 579 -21.22 13.67 -7.53
CA TYR A 579 -21.73 14.53 -8.57
C TYR A 579 -20.73 14.71 -9.71
N ASN A 580 -21.18 14.46 -10.94
CA ASN A 580 -20.39 14.58 -12.16
C ASN A 580 -20.90 15.73 -13.02
N PHE A 581 -20.07 16.76 -13.21
CA PHE A 581 -20.33 17.86 -14.11
C PHE A 581 -19.38 17.80 -15.33
N GLU A 582 -19.94 17.87 -16.53
CA GLU A 582 -19.19 17.82 -17.78
C GLU A 582 -19.62 18.93 -18.73
N PHE A 583 -18.67 19.46 -19.52
CA PHE A 583 -18.93 20.46 -20.55
C PHE A 583 -17.99 20.31 -21.75
N GLY A 584 -18.37 20.83 -22.93
CA GLY A 584 -17.57 20.88 -24.16
C GLY A 584 -17.72 19.68 -25.10
N LYS A 585 -17.04 19.69 -26.26
CA LYS A 585 -17.06 18.67 -27.33
C LYS A 585 -15.99 17.57 -27.12
N ARG A 586 -16.19 16.35 -27.63
CA ARG A 586 -15.39 15.15 -27.33
C ARG A 586 -14.32 14.83 -28.38
N TYR A 587 -13.17 14.29 -27.94
CA TYR A 587 -12.00 13.97 -28.75
C TYR A 587 -11.15 12.81 -28.18
N LYS A 588 -10.20 12.18 -28.91
CA LYS A 588 -9.32 11.07 -28.47
C LYS A 588 -7.95 11.55 -28.01
N SER A 589 -7.37 10.97 -26.96
CA SER A 589 -5.96 11.19 -26.57
C SER A 589 -5.32 10.02 -25.83
N SER A 590 -3.98 10.02 -25.75
CA SER A 590 -3.13 9.04 -25.04
C SER A 590 -2.09 9.74 -24.17
N GLY A 591 -1.67 9.11 -23.06
CA GLY A 591 -0.61 9.64 -22.19
C GLY A 591 -0.20 8.61 -21.10
N ARG A 592 0.97 8.77 -20.46
CA ARG A 592 1.50 7.90 -19.39
C ARG A 592 1.97 8.73 -18.19
N ARG A 593 1.99 8.12 -16.99
CA ARG A 593 2.47 8.70 -15.72
C ARG A 593 3.38 7.70 -14.98
N ILE A 594 4.36 8.22 -14.23
CA ILE A 594 5.23 7.45 -13.35
C ILE A 594 4.51 7.14 -12.04
N ASN A 595 4.82 5.98 -11.46
CA ASN A 595 4.44 5.68 -10.09
C ASN A 595 5.56 6.16 -9.14
N ASN A 596 5.26 7.17 -8.31
CA ASN A 596 6.13 7.61 -7.21
C ASN A 596 5.64 6.97 -5.92
N SER A 597 6.44 6.03 -5.38
CA SER A 597 6.14 5.32 -4.12
C SER A 597 7.10 5.69 -2.99
N ASP A 598 7.79 6.83 -3.07
CA ASP A 598 8.80 7.25 -2.09
C ASP A 598 8.17 7.99 -0.91
N ASN A 599 7.52 7.22 -0.02
CA ASN A 599 6.76 7.75 1.14
C ASN A 599 7.42 7.49 2.50
N GLU A 600 8.63 6.87 2.54
CA GLU A 600 9.29 6.52 3.79
C GLU A 600 10.09 7.70 4.35
N SER A 601 9.90 8.07 5.63
CA SER A 601 10.62 9.16 6.31
C SER A 601 11.99 8.75 6.87
N GLY A 602 12.19 7.47 7.15
CA GLY A 602 13.37 6.95 7.84
C GLY A 602 13.38 7.15 9.36
N ILE A 603 12.29 7.64 9.94
CA ILE A 603 12.13 7.71 11.41
C ILE A 603 11.94 6.29 11.93
N LEU A 604 12.68 5.93 13.00
CA LEU A 604 12.54 4.65 13.67
C LEU A 604 11.11 4.49 14.21
N ASN A 605 10.44 3.44 13.79
CA ASN A 605 9.08 3.16 14.24
C ASN A 605 9.13 2.49 15.62
N ILE A 606 8.63 3.20 16.63
CA ILE A 606 8.54 2.76 18.02
C ILE A 606 7.08 2.57 18.48
N ASP A 607 6.12 2.66 17.56
CA ASP A 607 4.70 2.37 17.84
C ASP A 607 4.45 0.86 17.75
N LYS A 608 3.85 0.29 18.79
CA LYS A 608 3.51 -1.14 18.89
C LYS A 608 2.21 -1.50 18.20
#